data_3cd904a7e04fc3e0f29d28e5df9e16e7
#
_entry.id   3cd904a7e04fc3e0f29d28e5df9e16e7
#
_cell.length_a   1.000
_cell.length_b   1.000
_cell.length_c   1.000
_cell.angle_alpha   90.00
_cell.angle_beta   90.00
_cell.angle_gamma   90.00
#
_symmetry.space_group_name_H-M   'P 1'
#
loop_
_entity.id
_entity.type
_entity.pdbx_description
1 polymer ?
#
loop_
_entity_poly.entity_id
_entity_poly.type
_entity_poly.pdbx_seq_one_letter_code
_entity_poly.pdbx_strand_id
1 'polypeptide(L)'
;MLELVKGKTVRFEQLYVRAGEGGTPSTSEMIYYEGGTIPFVKIDDLSSMYLTENKDYITTDGLAKSSAWIIPKNSVIYSNGATIGAVSINTYPVTTKQGILGIVPKDNIQTEYLYYMMRSSYFSREIQRIITEGTMKTAYLKDINGILCPLPSPELQTRMVSGLMALSQKSSVEKNALRLYTNLKQVLLARLFI
;
A
#
# COMPACT_ATOMS: atom_id res chain seq x y z
N MET A 1 5.76 10.23 20.15
CA MET A 1 4.57 9.55 19.60
C MET A 1 4.55 8.04 19.89
N LEU A 2 5.69 7.36 20.01
CA LEU A 2 5.77 5.94 20.44
C LEU A 2 5.42 5.72 21.93
N GLU A 3 5.54 6.74 22.78
CA GLU A 3 5.16 6.64 24.21
C GLU A 3 3.64 6.54 24.47
N LEU A 4 2.81 6.92 23.50
CA LEU A 4 1.35 6.83 23.65
C LEU A 4 0.80 5.42 23.42
N VAL A 5 1.58 4.50 22.86
CA VAL A 5 1.20 3.11 22.69
C VAL A 5 2.00 2.26 23.69
N LYS A 6 1.69 2.37 25.00
CA LYS A 6 2.07 1.37 26.00
C LYS A 6 1.35 0.06 25.68
N GLY A 7 1.75 -0.60 24.58
CA GLY A 7 1.19 -1.83 24.07
C GLY A 7 2.28 -2.88 23.88
N LYS A 8 1.84 -4.11 23.73
CA LYS A 8 2.69 -5.23 23.35
C LYS A 8 3.33 -4.94 22.00
N THR A 9 4.63 -5.18 21.85
CA THR A 9 5.30 -5.21 20.54
C THR A 9 5.38 -6.66 20.07
N VAL A 10 5.18 -6.87 18.77
CA VAL A 10 5.24 -8.18 18.12
C VAL A 10 6.06 -8.07 16.84
N ARG A 11 6.55 -9.18 16.31
CA ARG A 11 7.17 -9.19 14.99
C ARG A 11 6.12 -8.96 13.91
N PHE A 12 6.50 -8.33 12.80
CA PHE A 12 5.61 -8.05 11.68
C PHE A 12 4.88 -9.32 11.18
N GLU A 13 5.57 -10.45 11.11
CA GLU A 13 4.98 -11.75 10.72
C GLU A 13 3.80 -12.20 11.60
N GLN A 14 3.66 -11.64 12.80
CA GLN A 14 2.56 -11.98 13.72
C GLN A 14 1.29 -11.15 13.45
N LEU A 15 1.34 -10.15 12.56
CA LEU A 15 0.21 -9.27 12.25
C LEU A 15 -0.69 -9.79 11.13
N TYR A 16 -0.26 -10.78 10.36
CA TYR A 16 -0.98 -11.27 9.19
C TYR A 16 -1.16 -12.79 9.21
N VAL A 17 -2.10 -13.29 8.43
CA VAL A 17 -2.31 -14.73 8.20
C VAL A 17 -1.55 -15.22 6.98
N ARG A 18 -1.38 -14.36 5.97
CA ARG A 18 -0.63 -14.64 4.76
C ARG A 18 0.01 -13.37 4.23
N ALA A 19 1.27 -13.45 3.85
CA ALA A 19 1.93 -12.43 3.05
C ALA A 19 2.79 -13.10 1.98
N GLY A 20 2.95 -12.42 0.86
CA GLY A 20 3.77 -12.93 -0.23
C GLY A 20 4.00 -11.86 -1.28
N GLU A 21 5.12 -11.99 -1.97
CA GLU A 21 5.42 -11.17 -3.13
C GLU A 21 4.54 -11.58 -4.31
N GLY A 22 4.20 -10.63 -5.14
CA GLY A 22 3.54 -10.90 -6.41
C GLY A 22 4.48 -11.56 -7.42
N GLY A 23 3.94 -11.88 -8.59
CA GLY A 23 4.68 -12.46 -9.69
C GLY A 23 4.35 -11.78 -11.00
N THR A 24 5.28 -11.77 -11.92
CA THR A 24 5.08 -11.22 -13.26
C THR A 24 5.09 -12.36 -14.26
N PRO A 25 3.99 -12.66 -14.96
CA PRO A 25 4.01 -13.58 -16.10
C PRO A 25 5.03 -13.11 -17.14
N SER A 26 5.55 -14.03 -17.93
CA SER A 26 6.50 -13.67 -19.01
C SER A 26 5.91 -12.59 -19.91
N THR A 27 6.58 -11.45 -20.01
CA THR A 27 6.13 -10.31 -20.83
C THR A 27 6.30 -10.55 -22.33
N SER A 28 7.04 -11.59 -22.74
CA SER A 28 7.15 -12.01 -24.12
C SER A 28 5.91 -12.79 -24.62
N GLU A 29 5.07 -13.26 -23.70
CA GLU A 29 3.91 -14.09 -23.98
C GLU A 29 2.62 -13.26 -23.90
N MET A 30 2.17 -12.74 -25.02
CA MET A 30 0.94 -11.90 -25.10
C MET A 30 -0.29 -12.60 -24.55
N ILE A 31 -0.36 -13.95 -24.69
CA ILE A 31 -1.48 -14.77 -24.19
C ILE A 31 -1.70 -14.64 -22.66
N TYR A 32 -0.69 -14.21 -21.91
CA TYR A 32 -0.81 -14.02 -20.47
C TYR A 32 -1.47 -12.68 -20.09
N TYR A 33 -1.63 -11.78 -21.04
CA TYR A 33 -2.13 -10.41 -20.82
C TYR A 33 -3.37 -10.09 -21.67
N GLU A 34 -3.37 -10.49 -22.93
CA GLU A 34 -4.40 -10.16 -23.90
C GLU A 34 -5.74 -10.80 -23.51
N GLY A 35 -6.81 -9.99 -23.41
CA GLY A 35 -8.11 -10.46 -22.91
C GLY A 35 -8.12 -10.83 -21.44
N GLY A 36 -7.10 -10.44 -20.66
CA GLY A 36 -7.03 -10.71 -19.22
C GLY A 36 -8.18 -10.06 -18.47
N THR A 37 -8.68 -10.78 -17.45
CA THR A 37 -9.77 -10.32 -16.57
C THR A 37 -9.37 -10.29 -15.08
N ILE A 38 -8.20 -10.83 -14.76
CA ILE A 38 -7.67 -10.85 -13.38
C ILE A 38 -6.89 -9.56 -13.15
N PRO A 39 -7.29 -8.70 -12.19
CA PRO A 39 -6.60 -7.45 -11.89
C PRO A 39 -5.12 -7.68 -11.56
N PHE A 40 -4.24 -6.93 -12.23
CA PHE A 40 -2.80 -7.03 -12.09
C PHE A 40 -2.21 -5.66 -11.69
N VAL A 41 -2.00 -5.49 -10.40
CA VAL A 41 -1.59 -4.22 -9.79
C VAL A 41 -0.10 -3.98 -9.99
N LYS A 42 0.21 -2.79 -10.48
CA LYS A 42 1.56 -2.24 -10.59
C LYS A 42 1.74 -1.09 -9.59
N ILE A 43 2.97 -0.60 -9.48
CA ILE A 43 3.31 0.42 -8.49
C ILE A 43 2.55 1.73 -8.69
N ASP A 44 2.28 2.11 -9.93
CA ASP A 44 1.57 3.34 -10.28
C ASP A 44 0.09 3.32 -9.85
N ASP A 45 -0.47 2.15 -9.58
CA ASP A 45 -1.82 2.00 -9.06
C ASP A 45 -1.88 2.30 -7.54
N LEU A 46 -0.73 2.26 -6.82
CA LEU A 46 -0.65 2.48 -5.38
C LEU A 46 -0.59 3.98 -5.02
N SER A 47 -1.48 4.78 -5.55
CA SER A 47 -1.48 6.24 -5.41
C SER A 47 -2.37 6.77 -4.28
N SER A 48 -3.29 5.95 -3.78
CA SER A 48 -4.28 6.32 -2.75
C SER A 48 -4.38 5.25 -1.65
N MET A 49 -5.06 5.61 -0.54
CA MET A 49 -5.28 4.67 0.57
C MET A 49 -6.04 3.43 0.12
N TYR A 50 -7.12 3.63 -0.64
CA TYR A 50 -7.92 2.53 -1.17
C TYR A 50 -7.68 2.38 -2.67
N LEU A 51 -7.27 1.18 -3.07
CA LEU A 51 -7.16 0.78 -4.46
C LEU A 51 -8.56 0.41 -4.96
N THR A 52 -9.19 1.32 -5.71
CA THR A 52 -10.54 1.17 -6.26
C THR A 52 -10.56 0.81 -7.74
N GLU A 53 -9.43 0.94 -8.43
CA GLU A 53 -9.25 0.64 -9.84
C GLU A 53 -7.79 0.27 -10.13
N ASN A 54 -7.55 -0.41 -11.22
CA ASN A 54 -6.22 -0.74 -11.75
C ASN A 54 -6.24 -0.68 -13.27
N LYS A 55 -5.07 -0.59 -13.89
CA LYS A 55 -4.94 -0.42 -15.34
C LYS A 55 -4.72 -1.72 -16.08
N ASP A 56 -4.02 -2.66 -15.47
CA ASP A 56 -3.53 -3.86 -16.12
C ASP A 56 -4.26 -5.11 -15.62
N TYR A 57 -4.32 -6.11 -16.50
CA TYR A 57 -4.96 -7.39 -16.21
C TYR A 57 -4.10 -8.52 -16.74
N ILE A 58 -4.24 -9.71 -16.16
CA ILE A 58 -3.65 -10.96 -16.64
C ILE A 58 -4.75 -12.00 -16.88
N THR A 59 -4.41 -12.99 -17.69
CA THR A 59 -5.30 -14.13 -17.93
C THR A 59 -5.14 -15.20 -16.85
N THR A 60 -6.02 -16.20 -16.84
CA THR A 60 -5.90 -17.39 -16.00
C THR A 60 -4.60 -18.15 -16.27
N ASP A 61 -4.15 -18.20 -17.52
CA ASP A 61 -2.89 -18.82 -17.91
C ASP A 61 -1.71 -18.01 -17.37
N GLY A 62 -1.77 -16.67 -17.45
CA GLY A 62 -0.77 -15.79 -16.86
C GLY A 62 -0.66 -15.99 -15.36
N LEU A 63 -1.77 -16.13 -14.66
CA LEU A 63 -1.78 -16.46 -13.23
C LEU A 63 -1.15 -17.84 -12.97
N ALA A 64 -1.55 -18.88 -13.71
CA ALA A 64 -1.10 -20.24 -13.51
C ALA A 64 0.38 -20.45 -13.85
N LYS A 65 0.92 -19.65 -14.79
CA LYS A 65 2.31 -19.74 -15.28
C LYS A 65 3.28 -18.75 -14.62
N SER A 66 2.85 -18.11 -13.54
CA SER A 66 3.68 -17.17 -12.77
C SER A 66 3.62 -17.47 -11.26
N SER A 67 4.43 -16.75 -10.48
CA SER A 67 4.35 -16.75 -9.01
C SER A 67 3.27 -15.80 -8.47
N ALA A 68 2.48 -15.16 -9.33
CA ALA A 68 1.36 -14.31 -8.90
C ALA A 68 0.32 -15.15 -8.14
N TRP A 69 -0.33 -14.52 -7.18
CA TRP A 69 -1.41 -15.15 -6.42
C TRP A 69 -2.55 -14.16 -6.19
N ILE A 70 -3.76 -14.69 -6.02
CA ILE A 70 -4.93 -13.86 -5.74
C ILE A 70 -4.87 -13.39 -4.29
N ILE A 71 -4.72 -12.07 -4.13
CA ILE A 71 -4.75 -11.38 -2.84
C ILE A 71 -6.22 -11.01 -2.57
N PRO A 72 -6.85 -11.49 -1.48
CA PRO A 72 -8.23 -11.19 -1.17
C PRO A 72 -8.44 -9.68 -0.92
N LYS A 73 -9.66 -9.20 -1.09
CA LYS A 73 -10.01 -7.82 -0.72
C LYS A 73 -9.70 -7.53 0.75
N ASN A 74 -9.55 -6.27 1.09
CA ASN A 74 -9.19 -5.78 2.43
C ASN A 74 -7.81 -6.28 2.91
N SER A 75 -6.88 -6.46 1.97
CA SER A 75 -5.47 -6.72 2.25
C SER A 75 -4.65 -5.44 2.07
N VAL A 76 -3.48 -5.39 2.67
CA VAL A 76 -2.52 -4.31 2.42
C VAL A 76 -1.62 -4.70 1.25
N ILE A 77 -1.49 -3.82 0.28
CA ILE A 77 -0.60 -3.95 -0.87
C ILE A 77 0.58 -3.00 -0.64
N TYR A 78 1.81 -3.52 -0.62
CA TYR A 78 3.00 -2.75 -0.25
C TYR A 78 4.13 -2.96 -1.25
N SER A 79 4.66 -1.89 -1.81
CA SER A 79 5.84 -1.97 -2.67
C SER A 79 7.11 -2.16 -1.86
N ASN A 80 7.81 -3.27 -2.09
CA ASN A 80 9.07 -3.64 -1.44
C ASN A 80 10.27 -3.63 -2.39
N GLY A 81 10.06 -3.29 -3.66
CA GLY A 81 11.07 -3.20 -4.73
C GLY A 81 11.45 -1.76 -5.08
N ALA A 82 11.60 -1.44 -6.36
CA ALA A 82 12.20 -0.22 -6.90
C ALA A 82 11.71 1.11 -6.26
N THR A 83 10.43 1.23 -5.91
CA THR A 83 9.88 2.37 -5.17
C THR A 83 9.30 1.85 -3.85
N ILE A 84 10.17 1.66 -2.87
CA ILE A 84 9.79 1.08 -1.58
C ILE A 84 8.92 2.06 -0.80
N GLY A 85 7.81 1.56 -0.23
CA GLY A 85 6.95 2.32 0.69
C GLY A 85 5.63 2.81 0.11
N ALA A 86 5.37 2.64 -1.20
CA ALA A 86 4.03 2.83 -1.73
C ALA A 86 3.11 1.75 -1.15
N VAL A 87 1.95 2.17 -0.66
CA VAL A 87 1.02 1.28 0.06
C VAL A 87 -0.43 1.67 -0.19
N SER A 88 -1.28 0.65 -0.38
CA SER A 88 -2.73 0.77 -0.55
C SER A 88 -3.45 -0.40 0.11
N ILE A 89 -4.76 -0.27 0.27
CA ILE A 89 -5.68 -1.33 0.67
C ILE A 89 -6.53 -1.68 -0.54
N ASN A 90 -6.53 -2.94 -0.98
CA ASN A 90 -7.36 -3.34 -2.11
C ASN A 90 -8.83 -3.52 -1.71
N THR A 91 -9.73 -2.98 -2.51
CA THR A 91 -11.19 -3.08 -2.29
C THR A 91 -11.84 -4.26 -3.01
N TYR A 92 -11.09 -4.92 -3.88
CA TYR A 92 -11.46 -6.13 -4.62
C TYR A 92 -10.26 -7.09 -4.70
N PRO A 93 -10.46 -8.37 -5.05
CA PRO A 93 -9.36 -9.31 -5.20
C PRO A 93 -8.41 -8.88 -6.34
N VAL A 94 -7.10 -8.95 -6.10
CA VAL A 94 -6.08 -8.53 -7.06
C VAL A 94 -4.92 -9.51 -7.11
N THR A 95 -4.12 -9.43 -8.16
CA THR A 95 -2.75 -9.94 -8.20
C THR A 95 -1.79 -8.76 -8.27
N THR A 96 -0.52 -8.97 -7.95
CA THR A 96 0.49 -7.91 -7.98
C THR A 96 1.71 -8.31 -8.79
N LYS A 97 2.36 -7.30 -9.35
CA LYS A 97 3.67 -7.46 -9.99
C LYS A 97 4.72 -7.86 -8.94
N GLN A 98 5.78 -8.54 -9.38
CA GLN A 98 6.99 -8.75 -8.57
C GLN A 98 7.52 -7.41 -8.01
N GLY A 99 7.98 -7.40 -6.77
CA GLY A 99 8.37 -6.20 -6.04
C GLY A 99 7.20 -5.50 -5.33
N ILE A 100 6.03 -6.17 -5.25
CA ILE A 100 4.86 -5.72 -4.51
C ILE A 100 4.31 -6.87 -3.68
N LEU A 101 4.25 -6.67 -2.36
CA LEU A 101 3.71 -7.63 -1.40
C LEU A 101 2.19 -7.49 -1.27
N GLY A 102 1.49 -8.61 -1.22
CA GLY A 102 0.15 -8.70 -0.65
C GLY A 102 0.23 -9.20 0.79
N ILE A 103 -0.48 -8.54 1.70
CA ILE A 103 -0.44 -8.82 3.14
C ILE A 103 -1.88 -8.92 3.64
N VAL A 104 -2.31 -10.13 4.00
CA VAL A 104 -3.65 -10.41 4.51
C VAL A 104 -3.62 -10.33 6.04
N PRO A 105 -4.15 -9.28 6.67
CA PRO A 105 -4.09 -9.12 8.11
C PRO A 105 -4.86 -10.22 8.86
N LYS A 106 -4.51 -10.45 10.12
CA LYS A 106 -5.29 -11.29 11.03
C LYS A 106 -6.59 -10.59 11.43
N ASP A 107 -7.59 -11.35 11.88
CA ASP A 107 -8.92 -10.84 12.26
C ASP A 107 -8.88 -9.78 13.38
N ASN A 108 -7.87 -9.83 14.25
CA ASN A 108 -7.67 -8.87 15.33
C ASN A 108 -6.81 -7.66 14.93
N ILE A 109 -6.43 -7.56 13.65
CA ILE A 109 -5.65 -6.46 13.07
C ILE A 109 -6.53 -5.73 12.08
N GLN A 110 -6.89 -4.49 12.39
CA GLN A 110 -7.62 -3.64 11.46
C GLN A 110 -6.73 -3.29 10.25
N THR A 111 -7.23 -3.48 9.05
CA THR A 111 -6.45 -3.29 7.81
C THR A 111 -5.92 -1.85 7.70
N GLU A 112 -6.75 -0.87 8.04
CA GLU A 112 -6.36 0.54 8.05
C GLU A 112 -5.30 0.85 9.11
N TYR A 113 -5.33 0.16 10.26
CA TYR A 113 -4.27 0.27 11.26
C TYR A 113 -2.94 -0.22 10.66
N LEU A 114 -2.93 -1.38 10.04
CA LEU A 114 -1.74 -1.94 9.37
C LEU A 114 -1.23 -0.99 8.27
N TYR A 115 -2.13 -0.45 7.45
CA TYR A 115 -1.81 0.54 6.44
C TYR A 115 -1.10 1.78 7.03
N TYR A 116 -1.68 2.40 8.07
CA TYR A 116 -1.07 3.58 8.71
C TYR A 116 0.25 3.26 9.41
N MET A 117 0.35 2.09 10.05
CA MET A 117 1.58 1.62 10.67
C MET A 117 2.69 1.48 9.63
N MET A 118 2.42 0.86 8.46
CA MET A 118 3.39 0.70 7.38
C MET A 118 3.76 2.02 6.69
N ARG A 119 2.91 3.05 6.78
CA ARG A 119 3.21 4.43 6.33
C ARG A 119 3.94 5.29 7.36
N SER A 120 4.07 4.81 8.57
CA SER A 120 4.70 5.62 9.63
C SER A 120 6.19 5.84 9.37
N SER A 121 6.70 6.96 9.88
CA SER A 121 8.14 7.25 9.85
C SER A 121 8.95 6.20 10.64
N TYR A 122 8.34 5.54 11.63
CA TYR A 122 8.93 4.42 12.33
C TYR A 122 9.19 3.25 11.37
N PHE A 123 8.15 2.74 10.72
CA PHE A 123 8.26 1.60 9.81
C PHE A 123 9.20 1.91 8.64
N SER A 124 9.11 3.12 8.10
CA SER A 124 10.02 3.57 7.03
C SER A 124 11.50 3.53 7.46
N ARG A 125 11.82 3.94 8.70
CA ARG A 125 13.19 3.84 9.23
C ARG A 125 13.65 2.40 9.41
N GLU A 126 12.78 1.51 9.89
CA GLU A 126 13.11 0.08 10.03
C GLU A 126 13.34 -0.56 8.65
N ILE A 127 12.52 -0.22 7.66
CA ILE A 127 12.72 -0.65 6.26
C ILE A 127 14.08 -0.19 5.74
N GLN A 128 14.48 1.07 5.97
CA GLN A 128 15.79 1.58 5.52
C GLN A 128 16.98 0.81 6.14
N ARG A 129 16.84 0.25 7.33
CA ARG A 129 17.87 -0.57 7.99
C ARG A 129 18.07 -1.95 7.40
N ILE A 130 17.03 -2.50 6.76
CA ILE A 130 17.01 -3.86 6.22
C ILE A 130 17.11 -3.91 4.69
N ILE A 131 17.12 -2.75 4.02
CA ILE A 131 17.29 -2.70 2.57
C ILE A 131 18.65 -3.26 2.19
N THR A 132 18.64 -4.25 1.32
CA THR A 132 19.84 -4.76 0.69
C THR A 132 20.20 -3.86 -0.50
N GLU A 133 21.37 -3.26 -0.45
CA GLU A 133 21.93 -2.48 -1.55
C GLU A 133 22.51 -3.40 -2.62
N GLY A 134 21.96 -3.31 -3.81
CA GLY A 134 22.37 -4.05 -5.01
C GLY A 134 22.05 -3.20 -6.23
N THR A 135 21.95 -3.84 -7.41
CA THR A 135 21.50 -3.20 -8.65
C THR A 135 20.09 -2.63 -8.51
N MET A 136 19.27 -3.18 -7.60
CA MET A 136 17.95 -2.68 -7.25
C MET A 136 17.76 -2.82 -5.74
N LYS A 137 17.39 -1.72 -5.07
CA LYS A 137 17.07 -1.72 -3.63
C LYS A 137 15.82 -2.57 -3.41
N THR A 138 15.91 -3.52 -2.49
CA THR A 138 14.76 -4.40 -2.17
C THR A 138 14.71 -4.65 -0.65
N ALA A 139 13.53 -4.56 -0.08
CA ALA A 139 13.25 -5.01 1.28
C ALA A 139 12.57 -6.38 1.22
N TYR A 140 13.32 -7.44 1.47
CA TYR A 140 12.77 -8.80 1.39
C TYR A 140 11.77 -9.07 2.53
N LEU A 141 10.69 -9.80 2.22
CA LEU A 141 9.66 -10.13 3.20
C LEU A 141 10.24 -10.83 4.44
N LYS A 142 11.25 -11.72 4.27
CA LYS A 142 11.92 -12.38 5.39
C LYS A 142 12.53 -11.40 6.41
N ASP A 143 13.06 -10.27 5.92
CA ASP A 143 13.69 -9.25 6.77
C ASP A 143 12.64 -8.30 7.36
N ILE A 144 11.60 -7.95 6.57
CA ILE A 144 10.42 -7.22 7.03
C ILE A 144 9.73 -7.94 8.19
N ASN A 145 9.65 -9.27 8.14
CA ASN A 145 9.05 -10.12 9.18
C ASN A 145 9.69 -9.94 10.57
N GLY A 146 10.96 -9.56 10.61
CA GLY A 146 11.70 -9.29 11.84
C GLY A 146 11.41 -7.95 12.50
N ILE A 147 10.78 -6.99 11.80
CA ILE A 147 10.50 -5.65 12.32
C ILE A 147 9.55 -5.76 13.52
N LEU A 148 9.93 -5.13 14.63
CA LEU A 148 9.09 -5.04 15.82
C LEU A 148 8.01 -3.99 15.61
N CYS A 149 6.74 -4.39 15.68
CA CYS A 149 5.59 -3.54 15.44
C CYS A 149 4.75 -3.41 16.72
N PRO A 150 4.23 -2.20 17.03
CA PRO A 150 3.28 -2.05 18.13
C PRO A 150 1.98 -2.80 17.82
N LEU A 151 1.42 -3.46 18.83
CA LEU A 151 0.13 -4.17 18.73
C LEU A 151 -0.81 -3.63 19.80
N PRO A 152 -1.55 -2.54 19.53
CA PRO A 152 -2.60 -2.05 20.40
C PRO A 152 -3.82 -2.97 20.39
N SER A 153 -4.69 -2.82 21.40
CA SER A 153 -5.97 -3.56 21.40
C SER A 153 -6.83 -3.16 20.20
N PRO A 154 -7.77 -4.01 19.75
CA PRO A 154 -8.65 -3.69 18.61
C PRO A 154 -9.40 -2.36 18.80
N GLU A 155 -9.86 -2.05 20.02
CA GLU A 155 -10.54 -0.80 20.33
C GLU A 155 -9.62 0.42 20.16
N LEU A 156 -8.34 0.28 20.56
CA LEU A 156 -7.36 1.35 20.38
C LEU A 156 -6.98 1.50 18.92
N GLN A 157 -6.85 0.40 18.15
CA GLN A 157 -6.66 0.47 16.70
C GLN A 157 -7.79 1.28 16.05
N THR A 158 -9.05 0.97 16.36
CA THR A 158 -10.23 1.68 15.83
C THR A 158 -10.19 3.18 16.15
N ARG A 159 -9.87 3.55 17.39
CA ARG A 159 -9.74 4.97 17.78
C ARG A 159 -8.61 5.68 17.02
N MET A 160 -7.46 5.04 16.88
CA MET A 160 -6.32 5.59 16.13
C MET A 160 -6.67 5.79 14.65
N VAL A 161 -7.28 4.79 14.04
CA VAL A 161 -7.71 4.84 12.63
C VAL A 161 -8.71 5.95 12.41
N SER A 162 -9.76 6.03 13.25
CA SER A 162 -10.79 7.08 13.14
C SER A 162 -10.19 8.49 13.23
N GLY A 163 -9.26 8.71 14.16
CA GLY A 163 -8.55 9.99 14.27
C GLY A 163 -7.69 10.32 13.06
N LEU A 164 -6.93 9.34 12.54
CA LEU A 164 -6.08 9.52 11.38
C LEU A 164 -6.88 9.74 10.09
N MET A 165 -8.00 9.03 9.93
CA MET A 165 -8.90 9.23 8.79
C MET A 165 -9.53 10.62 8.80
N ALA A 166 -10.02 11.09 9.96
CA ALA A 166 -10.57 12.44 10.11
C ALA A 166 -9.54 13.52 9.75
N LEU A 167 -8.29 13.37 10.22
CA LEU A 167 -7.19 14.29 9.87
C LEU A 167 -6.85 14.24 8.38
N SER A 168 -6.82 13.06 7.78
CA SER A 168 -6.57 12.90 6.35
C SER A 168 -7.66 13.54 5.50
N GLN A 169 -8.93 13.37 5.89
CA GLN A 169 -10.07 13.99 5.21
C GLN A 169 -10.00 15.52 5.30
N LYS A 170 -9.75 16.07 6.49
CA LYS A 170 -9.60 17.52 6.70
C LYS A 170 -8.45 18.06 5.82
N SER A 171 -7.30 17.43 5.85
CA SER A 171 -6.15 17.81 5.02
C SER A 171 -6.48 17.80 3.51
N SER A 172 -7.24 16.81 3.04
CA SER A 172 -7.67 16.72 1.64
C SER A 172 -8.61 17.87 1.26
N VAL A 173 -9.59 18.19 2.12
CA VAL A 173 -10.50 19.32 1.91
C VAL A 173 -9.74 20.65 1.83
N GLU A 174 -8.81 20.88 2.76
CA GLU A 174 -8.00 22.11 2.79
C GLU A 174 -7.09 22.23 1.54
N LYS A 175 -6.46 21.14 1.11
CA LYS A 175 -5.66 21.13 -0.13
C LYS A 175 -6.50 21.45 -1.37
N ASN A 176 -7.71 20.89 -1.45
CA ASN A 176 -8.62 21.19 -2.56
C ASN A 176 -9.07 22.67 -2.55
N ALA A 177 -9.40 23.21 -1.37
CA ALA A 177 -9.73 24.63 -1.25
C ALA A 177 -8.56 25.52 -1.68
N LEU A 178 -7.33 25.22 -1.23
CA LEU A 178 -6.14 25.97 -1.64
C LEU A 178 -5.94 25.93 -3.14
N ARG A 179 -6.12 24.78 -3.79
CA ARG A 179 -6.03 24.64 -5.25
C ARG A 179 -7.06 25.50 -5.96
N LEU A 180 -8.32 25.51 -5.48
CA LEU A 180 -9.38 26.32 -6.08
C LEU A 180 -9.09 27.83 -5.93
N TYR A 181 -8.64 28.29 -4.76
CA TYR A 181 -8.24 29.68 -4.56
C TYR A 181 -7.05 30.08 -5.44
N THR A 182 -6.07 29.18 -5.60
CA THR A 182 -4.93 29.41 -6.48
C THR A 182 -5.38 29.59 -7.94
N ASN A 183 -6.26 28.72 -8.42
CA ASN A 183 -6.83 28.81 -9.76
C ASN A 183 -7.65 30.10 -9.94
N LEU A 184 -8.50 30.44 -8.97
CA LEU A 184 -9.29 31.68 -8.99
C LEU A 184 -8.39 32.91 -9.08
N LYS A 185 -7.32 32.96 -8.27
CA LYS A 185 -6.31 34.03 -8.33
C LYS A 185 -5.72 34.15 -9.73
N GLN A 186 -5.33 33.06 -10.37
CA GLN A 186 -4.77 33.06 -11.73
C GLN A 186 -5.76 33.62 -12.74
N VAL A 187 -7.02 33.21 -12.69
CA VAL A 187 -8.08 33.70 -13.58
C VAL A 187 -8.32 35.19 -13.38
N LEU A 188 -8.34 35.68 -12.14
CA LEU A 188 -8.53 37.08 -11.84
C LEU A 188 -7.34 37.92 -12.36
N LEU A 189 -6.10 37.47 -12.13
CA LEU A 189 -4.91 38.15 -12.65
C LEU A 189 -4.94 38.22 -14.17
N ALA A 190 -5.30 37.15 -14.87
CA ALA A 190 -5.41 37.14 -16.32
C ALA A 190 -6.52 38.07 -16.83
N ARG A 191 -7.59 38.31 -16.06
CA ARG A 191 -8.70 39.19 -16.47
C ARG A 191 -8.51 40.66 -16.11
N LEU A 192 -7.73 40.97 -15.06
CA LEU A 192 -7.56 42.32 -14.55
C LEU A 192 -6.36 43.05 -15.17
N PHE A 193 -5.42 42.30 -15.75
CA PHE A 193 -4.14 42.84 -16.25
C PHE A 193 -3.87 42.51 -17.72
N ILE A 194 -4.92 42.27 -18.51
CA ILE A 194 -4.87 42.19 -19.99
C ILE A 194 -5.24 43.53 -20.58
#